data_addd23c5d24f6ef2ac3f2d4ffc75dd2b
#
_entry.id   addd23c5d24f6ef2ac3f2d4ffc75dd2b
#
_cell.length_a   1.000
_cell.length_b   1.000
_cell.length_c   1.000
_cell.angle_alpha   90.00
_cell.angle_beta   90.00
_cell.angle_gamma   90.00
#
_symmetry.space_group_name_H-M   'P 1'
#
loop_
_entity.id
_entity.type
_entity.pdbx_description
1 polymer ?
#
loop_
_entity_poly.entity_id
_entity_poly.type
_entity_poly.pdbx_seq_one_letter_code
_entity_poly.pdbx_strand_id
1 'polypeptide(L)'
;AVLFRERGMNDKARLIESAGMPYTSYYELDGYINYFYGCLTPSTGYIQVFDLVPYFDGVLLRVPQRTNPTELEPVIRQDKMFQVYKEHLTLQRTVGLDNVGDLNRAIEKGMTSEVVMVSEAMQEKQVAKIAEEIAARYDNGVRIVLISGPSSSGKTTFCKRLQVQLITNLIHPVGLSLDDYFLNREDTPKDESGEYDFESLYALDLPYFNSELQKLLSGEEIEVPSFNFETGRRVFKGKKLKMQKNSVLVIEGIHALNPELTSMIEDCYKYRIYVSVLTSISLDNHNWIPTTDNRLLRRIIRDYRFRGYSARDTIARWPSVRRGEDKWIFPYQENADAMFNSAMLYELAALRKEAEPILGEVRECDPENAEAYRLLRFLRY
;
A
#
# COMPACT_ATOMS: atom_id res chain seq x y z
N ALA A 1 8.55 -21.36 -23.69
CA ALA A 1 9.17 -21.98 -22.52
C ALA A 1 10.53 -22.59 -22.85
N VAL A 2 10.62 -23.49 -23.86
CA VAL A 2 11.88 -24.20 -24.24
C VAL A 2 13.03 -23.20 -24.47
N LEU A 3 12.81 -22.17 -25.30
CA LEU A 3 13.81 -21.15 -25.63
C LEU A 3 14.37 -20.44 -24.38
N PHE A 4 13.53 -20.11 -23.39
CA PHE A 4 13.99 -19.50 -22.14
C PHE A 4 14.75 -20.49 -21.25
N ARG A 5 14.32 -21.76 -21.23
CA ARG A 5 15.01 -22.82 -20.45
C ARG A 5 16.42 -23.10 -20.98
N GLU A 6 16.59 -23.18 -22.29
CA GLU A 6 17.91 -23.35 -22.93
C GLU A 6 18.87 -22.20 -22.62
N ARG A 7 18.35 -21.03 -22.28
CA ARG A 7 19.14 -19.85 -21.86
C ARG A 7 19.28 -19.70 -20.34
N GLY A 8 18.87 -20.70 -19.57
CA GLY A 8 18.94 -20.67 -18.09
C GLY A 8 17.88 -19.86 -17.39
N MET A 9 16.92 -19.26 -18.12
CA MET A 9 15.82 -18.43 -17.58
C MET A 9 14.64 -19.34 -17.14
N ASN A 10 14.89 -20.17 -16.13
CA ASN A 10 13.93 -21.18 -15.67
C ASN A 10 12.67 -20.59 -15.04
N ASP A 11 12.78 -19.44 -14.40
CA ASP A 11 11.69 -18.65 -13.84
C ASP A 11 10.68 -18.25 -14.92
N LYS A 12 11.17 -17.70 -16.04
CA LYS A 12 10.33 -17.34 -17.20
C LYS A 12 9.69 -18.55 -17.85
N ALA A 13 10.43 -19.64 -18.00
CA ALA A 13 9.87 -20.88 -18.54
C ALA A 13 8.75 -21.42 -17.65
N ARG A 14 8.93 -21.42 -16.33
CA ARG A 14 7.89 -21.85 -15.37
C ARG A 14 6.64 -20.97 -15.44
N LEU A 15 6.83 -19.63 -15.49
CA LEU A 15 5.71 -18.71 -15.58
C LEU A 15 4.88 -18.94 -16.86
N ILE A 16 5.52 -19.06 -18.01
CA ILE A 16 4.84 -19.30 -19.29
C ILE A 16 4.08 -20.63 -19.28
N GLU A 17 4.67 -21.67 -18.72
CA GLU A 17 4.04 -23.00 -18.64
C GLU A 17 2.83 -23.02 -17.73
N SER A 18 2.92 -22.36 -16.56
CA SER A 18 1.82 -22.29 -15.58
C SER A 18 0.68 -21.35 -16.00
N ALA A 19 0.95 -20.36 -16.84
CA ALA A 19 -0.07 -19.43 -17.31
C ALA A 19 -1.07 -20.04 -18.30
N GLY A 20 -0.75 -21.19 -18.90
CA GLY A 20 -1.62 -21.89 -19.86
C GLY A 20 -1.93 -21.11 -21.14
N MET A 21 -1.16 -20.05 -21.43
CA MET A 21 -1.36 -19.22 -22.61
C MET A 21 -0.78 -19.91 -23.87
N PRO A 22 -1.51 -19.92 -24.98
CA PRO A 22 -1.05 -20.58 -26.21
C PRO A 22 0.14 -19.82 -26.87
N TYR A 23 0.28 -18.52 -26.61
CA TYR A 23 1.30 -17.65 -27.18
C TYR A 23 1.88 -16.72 -26.14
N THR A 24 3.19 -16.49 -26.21
CA THR A 24 3.89 -15.43 -25.48
C THR A 24 4.79 -14.71 -26.48
N SER A 25 4.62 -13.38 -26.57
CA SER A 25 5.49 -12.53 -27.39
C SER A 25 6.80 -12.29 -26.64
N TYR A 26 7.91 -12.31 -27.36
CA TYR A 26 9.21 -11.93 -26.83
C TYR A 26 9.91 -10.95 -27.75
N TYR A 27 10.89 -10.25 -27.24
CA TYR A 27 11.74 -9.32 -27.95
C TYR A 27 13.16 -9.86 -28.01
N GLU A 28 13.88 -9.51 -29.05
CA GLU A 28 15.29 -9.84 -29.21
C GLU A 28 16.10 -8.58 -29.46
N LEU A 29 17.20 -8.43 -28.72
CA LEU A 29 18.17 -7.36 -28.89
C LEU A 29 19.58 -7.99 -28.89
N ASP A 30 20.27 -7.95 -30.01
CA ASP A 30 21.62 -8.49 -30.18
C ASP A 30 21.76 -9.93 -29.66
N GLY A 31 20.80 -10.80 -29.96
CA GLY A 31 20.76 -12.18 -29.51
C GLY A 31 20.29 -12.41 -28.07
N TYR A 32 20.05 -11.33 -27.27
CA TYR A 32 19.45 -11.42 -25.97
C TYR A 32 17.93 -11.40 -26.11
N ILE A 33 17.27 -12.42 -25.56
CA ILE A 33 15.81 -12.53 -25.62
C ILE A 33 15.19 -12.22 -24.26
N ASN A 34 14.08 -11.48 -24.26
CA ASN A 34 13.26 -11.25 -23.08
C ASN A 34 11.82 -10.92 -23.48
N TYR A 35 10.90 -10.91 -22.52
CA TYR A 35 9.56 -10.39 -22.71
C TYR A 35 9.30 -9.26 -21.71
N PHE A 36 8.37 -8.36 -22.07
CA PHE A 36 8.03 -7.18 -21.28
C PHE A 36 6.51 -6.98 -21.26
N TYR A 37 6.01 -6.47 -20.16
CA TYR A 37 4.56 -6.22 -19.97
C TYR A 37 4.14 -4.83 -20.43
N GLY A 38 5.07 -3.88 -20.49
CA GLY A 38 4.84 -2.52 -20.97
C GLY A 38 5.26 -2.31 -22.42
N CYS A 39 5.02 -1.11 -22.93
CA CYS A 39 5.52 -0.69 -24.22
C CYS A 39 7.03 -0.48 -24.16
N LEU A 40 7.73 -0.90 -25.19
CA LEU A 40 9.14 -0.60 -25.40
C LEU A 40 9.31 0.61 -26.31
N THR A 41 10.40 1.34 -26.09
CA THR A 41 10.83 2.37 -27.05
C THR A 41 11.30 1.71 -28.35
N PRO A 42 11.18 2.39 -29.53
CA PRO A 42 11.62 1.84 -30.79
C PRO A 42 13.13 1.54 -30.87
N SER A 43 13.92 2.17 -30.01
CA SER A 43 15.37 1.99 -29.93
C SER A 43 15.88 2.35 -28.53
N THR A 44 16.94 1.70 -28.09
CA THR A 44 17.65 2.01 -26.84
C THR A 44 18.20 3.45 -26.82
N GLY A 45 18.44 4.06 -27.98
CA GLY A 45 18.88 5.47 -28.09
C GLY A 45 17.92 6.50 -27.52
N TYR A 46 16.65 6.13 -27.27
CA TYR A 46 15.70 7.00 -26.57
C TYR A 46 15.93 7.05 -25.05
N ILE A 47 16.68 6.07 -24.49
CA ILE A 47 16.98 6.00 -23.05
C ILE A 47 18.28 6.76 -22.81
N GLN A 48 18.19 8.06 -22.55
CA GLN A 48 19.36 8.94 -22.41
C GLN A 48 19.57 9.42 -20.96
N VAL A 49 18.52 9.47 -20.16
CA VAL A 49 18.54 10.01 -18.80
C VAL A 49 18.37 8.86 -17.81
N PHE A 50 19.47 8.35 -17.28
CA PHE A 50 19.48 7.36 -16.21
C PHE A 50 20.84 7.40 -15.50
N ASP A 51 20.89 6.84 -14.29
CA ASP A 51 22.11 6.72 -13.50
C ASP A 51 22.08 5.45 -12.66
N LEU A 52 23.25 4.94 -12.30
CA LEU A 52 23.42 3.80 -11.42
C LEU A 52 24.26 4.21 -10.22
N VAL A 53 23.71 4.11 -9.04
CA VAL A 53 24.43 4.47 -7.80
C VAL A 53 24.40 3.30 -6.81
N PRO A 54 25.44 3.15 -5.97
CA PRO A 54 25.39 2.19 -4.87
C PRO A 54 24.23 2.50 -3.93
N TYR A 55 23.49 1.47 -3.53
CA TYR A 55 22.36 1.62 -2.61
C TYR A 55 22.28 0.38 -1.71
N PHE A 56 22.61 0.54 -0.42
CA PHE A 56 22.81 -0.55 0.54
C PHE A 56 23.83 -1.58 0.02
N ASP A 57 23.40 -2.84 -0.09
CA ASP A 57 24.19 -3.97 -0.61
C ASP A 57 23.93 -4.24 -2.12
N GLY A 58 23.29 -3.31 -2.80
CA GLY A 58 22.93 -3.39 -4.21
C GLY A 58 23.22 -2.12 -5.01
N VAL A 59 22.50 -1.99 -6.12
CA VAL A 59 22.60 -0.86 -7.05
C VAL A 59 21.21 -0.29 -7.28
N LEU A 60 21.06 1.02 -7.17
CA LEU A 60 19.85 1.75 -7.51
C LEU A 60 19.94 2.28 -8.94
N LEU A 61 19.01 1.84 -9.79
CA LEU A 61 18.78 2.45 -11.09
C LEU A 61 17.90 3.70 -10.89
N ARG A 62 18.50 4.87 -11.13
CA ARG A 62 17.76 6.15 -11.13
C ARG A 62 17.14 6.35 -12.50
N VAL A 63 15.89 6.75 -12.51
CA VAL A 63 15.10 7.02 -13.71
C VAL A 63 14.66 8.48 -13.74
N PRO A 64 14.19 9.00 -14.89
CA PRO A 64 13.68 10.36 -15.00
C PRO A 64 12.50 10.62 -14.07
N GLN A 65 12.39 11.86 -13.59
CA GLN A 65 11.23 12.32 -12.85
C GLN A 65 9.97 12.27 -13.71
N ARG A 66 8.87 11.88 -13.12
CA ARG A 66 7.57 11.79 -13.84
C ARG A 66 7.07 13.16 -14.31
N THR A 67 7.41 14.21 -13.56
CA THR A 67 7.02 15.61 -13.85
C THR A 67 8.04 16.34 -14.72
N ASN A 68 9.30 15.90 -14.70
CA ASN A 68 10.37 16.45 -15.52
C ASN A 68 11.25 15.34 -16.10
N PRO A 69 10.96 14.82 -17.28
CA PRO A 69 11.68 13.70 -17.89
C PRO A 69 13.16 13.98 -18.23
N THR A 70 13.63 15.23 -18.09
CA THR A 70 15.02 15.62 -18.34
C THR A 70 15.89 15.56 -17.07
N GLU A 71 15.29 15.35 -15.92
CA GLU A 71 15.98 15.26 -14.63
C GLU A 71 15.78 13.91 -13.97
N LEU A 72 16.80 13.46 -13.23
CA LEU A 72 16.75 12.22 -12.47
C LEU A 72 16.01 12.40 -11.14
N GLU A 73 15.27 11.38 -10.74
CA GLU A 73 14.73 11.31 -9.38
C GLU A 73 15.86 11.41 -8.35
N PRO A 74 15.70 12.19 -7.26
CA PRO A 74 16.67 12.27 -6.18
C PRO A 74 16.84 10.93 -5.49
N VAL A 75 18.02 10.67 -4.97
CA VAL A 75 18.26 9.48 -4.14
C VAL A 75 17.71 9.75 -2.74
N ILE A 76 16.60 9.08 -2.41
CA ILE A 76 16.00 9.11 -1.08
C ILE A 76 16.38 7.82 -0.36
N ARG A 77 17.06 7.94 0.77
CA ARG A 77 17.41 6.79 1.59
C ARG A 77 16.24 6.39 2.48
N GLN A 78 15.83 5.12 2.35
CA GLN A 78 14.67 4.55 3.05
C GLN A 78 15.12 3.30 3.83
N ASP A 79 15.84 3.52 4.95
CA ASP A 79 16.48 2.43 5.69
C ASP A 79 15.48 1.43 6.27
N LYS A 80 14.40 1.91 6.88
CA LYS A 80 13.37 1.05 7.50
C LYS A 80 12.56 0.30 6.46
N MET A 81 12.16 1.00 5.39
CA MET A 81 11.43 0.38 4.28
C MET A 81 12.25 -0.72 3.60
N PHE A 82 13.53 -0.47 3.36
CA PHE A 82 14.45 -1.43 2.77
C PHE A 82 14.63 -2.66 3.65
N GLN A 83 14.76 -2.48 4.97
CA GLN A 83 14.88 -3.57 5.92
C GLN A 83 13.64 -4.48 5.90
N VAL A 84 12.44 -3.90 5.95
CA VAL A 84 11.18 -4.68 5.89
C VAL A 84 11.06 -5.44 4.57
N TYR A 85 11.42 -4.82 3.46
CA TYR A 85 11.44 -5.48 2.16
C TYR A 85 12.39 -6.68 2.13
N LYS A 86 13.61 -6.51 2.68
CA LYS A 86 14.63 -7.57 2.76
C LYS A 86 14.19 -8.74 3.65
N GLU A 87 13.53 -8.48 4.76
CA GLU A 87 12.94 -9.50 5.63
C GLU A 87 11.89 -10.34 4.88
N HIS A 88 11.01 -9.67 4.13
CA HIS A 88 10.00 -10.35 3.32
C HIS A 88 10.60 -11.18 2.19
N LEU A 89 11.63 -10.68 1.49
CA LEU A 89 12.35 -11.46 0.48
C LEU A 89 13.01 -12.71 1.07
N THR A 90 13.63 -12.58 2.25
CA THR A 90 14.29 -13.71 2.92
C THR A 90 13.30 -14.81 3.23
N LEU A 91 12.14 -14.43 3.74
CA LEU A 91 11.10 -15.40 4.06
C LEU A 91 10.50 -16.04 2.81
N GLN A 92 10.21 -15.26 1.78
CA GLN A 92 9.70 -15.73 0.50
C GLN A 92 10.62 -16.79 -0.09
N ARG A 93 11.94 -16.58 -0.06
CA ARG A 93 12.95 -17.57 -0.46
C ARG A 93 12.90 -18.82 0.43
N THR A 94 12.72 -18.66 1.74
CA THR A 94 12.62 -19.78 2.68
C THR A 94 11.40 -20.66 2.39
N VAL A 95 10.29 -20.07 1.95
CA VAL A 95 9.08 -20.80 1.54
C VAL A 95 9.17 -21.35 0.12
N GLY A 96 10.16 -20.90 -0.67
CA GLY A 96 10.35 -21.33 -2.06
C GLY A 96 9.33 -20.75 -3.05
N LEU A 97 8.86 -19.52 -2.77
CA LEU A 97 7.90 -18.79 -3.60
C LEU A 97 8.50 -17.47 -4.12
N ASP A 98 9.58 -17.57 -4.91
CA ASP A 98 10.31 -16.39 -5.38
C ASP A 98 9.52 -15.58 -6.42
N ASN A 99 8.68 -16.24 -7.21
CA ASN A 99 7.93 -15.61 -8.28
C ASN A 99 6.55 -16.26 -8.50
N VAL A 100 5.74 -15.63 -9.36
CA VAL A 100 4.38 -16.10 -9.68
C VAL A 100 4.39 -17.51 -10.27
N GLY A 101 5.37 -17.88 -11.07
CA GLY A 101 5.51 -19.24 -11.59
C GLY A 101 5.70 -20.30 -10.49
N ASP A 102 6.38 -19.96 -9.39
CA ASP A 102 6.54 -20.86 -8.24
C ASP A 102 5.22 -20.93 -7.44
N LEU A 103 4.50 -19.82 -7.28
CA LEU A 103 3.18 -19.78 -6.65
C LEU A 103 2.17 -20.65 -7.43
N ASN A 104 2.10 -20.48 -8.75
CA ASN A 104 1.22 -21.27 -9.59
C ASN A 104 1.50 -22.77 -9.45
N ARG A 105 2.78 -23.15 -9.46
CA ARG A 105 3.19 -24.55 -9.26
C ARG A 105 2.84 -25.08 -7.87
N ALA A 106 2.94 -24.26 -6.82
CA ALA A 106 2.51 -24.65 -5.47
C ALA A 106 1.00 -24.89 -5.44
N ILE A 107 0.21 -24.05 -6.11
CA ILE A 107 -1.25 -24.23 -6.25
C ILE A 107 -1.58 -25.51 -7.01
N GLU A 108 -0.92 -25.77 -8.14
CA GLU A 108 -1.08 -27.02 -8.93
C GLU A 108 -0.77 -28.28 -8.11
N LYS A 109 0.19 -28.20 -7.19
CA LYS A 109 0.54 -29.30 -6.26
C LYS A 109 -0.41 -29.43 -5.06
N GLY A 110 -1.44 -28.59 -4.95
CA GLY A 110 -2.41 -28.60 -3.86
C GLY A 110 -1.92 -27.95 -2.57
N MET A 111 -0.83 -27.18 -2.60
CA MET A 111 -0.23 -26.51 -1.42
C MET A 111 -0.89 -25.16 -1.08
N THR A 112 -2.02 -24.82 -1.67
CA THR A 112 -2.71 -23.54 -1.47
C THR A 112 -2.96 -23.22 0.01
N SER A 113 -3.45 -24.20 0.77
CA SER A 113 -3.74 -24.04 2.19
C SER A 113 -2.47 -23.72 3.01
N GLU A 114 -1.35 -24.37 2.69
CA GLU A 114 -0.07 -24.13 3.36
C GLU A 114 0.44 -22.71 3.07
N VAL A 115 0.38 -22.27 1.81
CA VAL A 115 0.78 -20.91 1.41
C VAL A 115 -0.04 -19.86 2.13
N VAL A 116 -1.36 -20.06 2.23
CA VAL A 116 -2.26 -19.16 2.97
C VAL A 116 -1.92 -19.15 4.45
N MET A 117 -1.82 -20.33 5.10
CA MET A 117 -1.51 -20.42 6.54
C MET A 117 -0.17 -19.80 6.90
N VAL A 118 0.87 -20.04 6.10
CA VAL A 118 2.20 -19.43 6.33
C VAL A 118 2.12 -17.92 6.19
N SER A 119 1.47 -17.40 5.15
CA SER A 119 1.34 -15.95 4.94
C SER A 119 0.57 -15.26 6.07
N GLU A 120 -0.51 -15.86 6.54
CA GLU A 120 -1.31 -15.35 7.65
C GLU A 120 -0.54 -15.39 8.98
N ALA A 121 0.11 -16.51 9.29
CA ALA A 121 0.89 -16.67 10.51
C ALA A 121 2.04 -15.66 10.59
N MET A 122 2.65 -15.33 9.46
CA MET A 122 3.69 -14.32 9.40
C MET A 122 3.20 -12.92 9.72
N GLN A 123 2.08 -12.52 9.09
CA GLN A 123 1.49 -11.23 9.39
C GLN A 123 1.06 -11.14 10.85
N GLU A 124 0.43 -12.20 11.40
CA GLU A 124 0.01 -12.23 12.78
C GLU A 124 1.20 -12.08 13.74
N LYS A 125 2.31 -12.77 13.46
CA LYS A 125 3.55 -12.63 14.22
C LYS A 125 4.09 -11.21 14.22
N GLN A 126 4.02 -10.50 13.08
CA GLN A 126 4.46 -9.10 12.99
C GLN A 126 3.52 -8.17 13.79
N VAL A 127 2.20 -8.37 13.69
CA VAL A 127 1.22 -7.57 14.45
C VAL A 127 1.41 -7.77 15.95
N ALA A 128 1.61 -9.02 16.40
CA ALA A 128 1.88 -9.35 17.81
C ALA A 128 3.16 -8.67 18.31
N LYS A 129 4.26 -8.75 17.54
CA LYS A 129 5.52 -8.06 17.87
C LYS A 129 5.34 -6.56 18.04
N ILE A 130 4.62 -5.89 17.14
CA ILE A 130 4.35 -4.45 17.25
C ILE A 130 3.51 -4.15 18.49
N ALA A 131 2.52 -4.99 18.83
CA ALA A 131 1.72 -4.83 20.05
C ALA A 131 2.55 -4.99 21.32
N GLU A 132 3.47 -5.95 21.35
CA GLU A 132 4.43 -6.15 22.45
C GLU A 132 5.36 -4.93 22.63
N GLU A 133 5.85 -4.36 21.54
CA GLU A 133 6.67 -3.15 21.57
C GLU A 133 5.89 -1.94 22.11
N ILE A 134 4.61 -1.78 21.72
CA ILE A 134 3.73 -0.74 22.26
C ILE A 134 3.51 -0.96 23.75
N ALA A 135 3.23 -2.21 24.18
CA ALA A 135 3.03 -2.55 25.58
C ALA A 135 4.26 -2.22 26.42
N ALA A 136 5.46 -2.59 25.96
CA ALA A 136 6.71 -2.27 26.63
C ALA A 136 6.98 -0.75 26.76
N ARG A 137 6.51 0.04 25.79
CA ARG A 137 6.63 1.50 25.83
C ARG A 137 5.47 2.19 26.56
N TYR A 138 4.37 1.49 26.82
CA TYR A 138 3.23 2.03 27.55
C TYR A 138 3.61 2.50 28.95
N ASP A 139 4.39 1.70 29.67
CA ASP A 139 4.89 2.06 31.00
C ASP A 139 5.85 3.26 30.95
N ASN A 140 6.50 3.49 29.82
CA ASN A 140 7.39 4.60 29.57
C ASN A 140 6.68 5.86 28.99
N GLY A 141 5.35 5.88 28.98
CA GLY A 141 4.56 7.07 28.65
C GLY A 141 3.80 7.03 27.35
N VAL A 142 3.99 6.06 26.46
CA VAL A 142 3.22 5.96 25.20
C VAL A 142 1.72 5.85 25.48
N ARG A 143 0.94 6.74 24.88
CA ARG A 143 -0.54 6.82 25.04
C ARG A 143 -1.27 6.90 23.70
N ILE A 144 -0.54 7.17 22.62
CA ILE A 144 -1.09 7.34 21.28
C ILE A 144 -0.33 6.46 20.30
N VAL A 145 -1.06 5.69 19.52
CA VAL A 145 -0.56 4.92 18.40
C VAL A 145 -1.08 5.56 17.11
N LEU A 146 -0.17 5.99 16.26
CA LEU A 146 -0.46 6.64 14.98
C LEU A 146 -0.21 5.65 13.84
N ILE A 147 -1.25 5.34 13.05
CA ILE A 147 -1.17 4.38 11.96
C ILE A 147 -1.39 5.10 10.64
N SER A 148 -0.33 5.24 9.85
CA SER A 148 -0.38 5.83 8.53
C SER A 148 0.00 4.85 7.43
N GLY A 149 -0.19 5.29 6.21
CA GLY A 149 0.16 4.56 4.99
C GLY A 149 -0.70 5.02 3.82
N PRO A 150 -0.28 4.77 2.59
CA PRO A 150 -0.99 5.24 1.41
C PRO A 150 -2.37 4.60 1.25
N SER A 151 -3.17 5.15 0.35
CA SER A 151 -4.50 4.61 0.07
C SER A 151 -4.43 3.13 -0.32
N SER A 152 -5.38 2.33 0.20
CA SER A 152 -5.46 0.88 -0.02
C SER A 152 -4.25 0.07 0.47
N SER A 153 -3.49 0.59 1.43
CA SER A 153 -2.39 -0.15 2.08
C SER A 153 -2.85 -1.15 3.13
N GLY A 154 -4.13 -1.19 3.49
CA GLY A 154 -4.65 -2.11 4.51
C GLY A 154 -4.60 -1.59 5.94
N LYS A 155 -4.44 -0.26 6.16
CA LYS A 155 -4.40 0.38 7.49
C LYS A 155 -5.53 -0.07 8.40
N THR A 156 -6.77 0.02 7.96
CA THR A 156 -7.95 -0.30 8.77
C THR A 156 -7.97 -1.78 9.19
N THR A 157 -7.57 -2.70 8.32
CA THR A 157 -7.45 -4.12 8.65
C THR A 157 -6.34 -4.35 9.67
N PHE A 158 -5.17 -3.75 9.45
CA PHE A 158 -4.06 -3.78 10.38
C PHE A 158 -4.45 -3.20 11.74
N CYS A 159 -5.11 -2.02 11.76
CA CYS A 159 -5.58 -1.37 12.98
C CYS A 159 -6.49 -2.29 13.82
N LYS A 160 -7.43 -2.99 13.19
CA LYS A 160 -8.32 -3.93 13.87
C LYS A 160 -7.55 -5.11 14.47
N ARG A 161 -6.60 -5.68 13.73
CA ARG A 161 -5.76 -6.78 14.21
C ARG A 161 -4.85 -6.33 15.36
N LEU A 162 -4.24 -5.14 15.23
CA LEU A 162 -3.42 -4.56 16.29
C LEU A 162 -4.23 -4.32 17.58
N GLN A 163 -5.46 -3.83 17.47
CA GLN A 163 -6.33 -3.65 18.63
C GLN A 163 -6.60 -4.96 19.36
N VAL A 164 -6.79 -6.07 18.64
CA VAL A 164 -6.93 -7.40 19.24
C VAL A 164 -5.66 -7.77 19.99
N GLN A 165 -4.48 -7.59 19.39
CA GLN A 165 -3.19 -7.91 20.01
C GLN A 165 -2.86 -7.00 21.20
N LEU A 166 -3.29 -5.74 21.20
CA LEU A 166 -3.16 -4.87 22.37
C LEU A 166 -4.00 -5.36 23.57
N ILE A 167 -5.21 -5.87 23.32
CA ILE A 167 -6.05 -6.46 24.36
C ILE A 167 -5.37 -7.68 25.00
N THR A 168 -4.70 -8.53 24.19
CA THR A 168 -3.95 -9.67 24.74
C THR A 168 -2.75 -9.24 25.60
N ASN A 169 -2.25 -8.02 25.38
CA ASN A 169 -1.24 -7.37 26.21
C ASN A 169 -1.83 -6.52 27.35
N LEU A 170 -3.11 -6.71 27.70
CA LEU A 170 -3.82 -6.04 28.78
C LEU A 170 -3.95 -4.51 28.61
N ILE A 171 -3.83 -4.01 27.38
CA ILE A 171 -4.02 -2.61 27.03
C ILE A 171 -5.35 -2.47 26.29
N HIS A 172 -6.19 -1.53 26.72
CA HIS A 172 -7.48 -1.27 26.08
C HIS A 172 -7.31 -0.27 24.92
N PRO A 173 -7.46 -0.70 23.66
CA PRO A 173 -7.35 0.22 22.51
C PRO A 173 -8.63 1.03 22.33
N VAL A 174 -8.48 2.33 22.14
CA VAL A 174 -9.55 3.27 21.79
C VAL A 174 -9.30 3.74 20.36
N GLY A 175 -10.10 3.27 19.41
CA GLY A 175 -9.89 3.52 17.97
C GLY A 175 -10.54 4.80 17.48
N LEU A 176 -9.79 5.58 16.71
CA LEU A 176 -10.23 6.81 16.05
C LEU A 176 -9.78 6.82 14.59
N SER A 177 -10.69 7.10 13.66
CA SER A 177 -10.35 7.23 12.23
C SER A 177 -10.27 8.70 11.83
N LEU A 178 -9.20 9.11 11.18
CA LEU A 178 -9.08 10.46 10.61
C LEU A 178 -10.07 10.70 9.49
N ASP A 179 -10.51 9.65 8.81
CA ASP A 179 -11.51 9.75 7.74
C ASP A 179 -12.85 10.33 8.26
N ASP A 180 -13.15 10.19 9.55
CA ASP A 180 -14.34 10.76 10.17
C ASP A 180 -14.24 12.29 10.40
N TYR A 181 -13.05 12.86 10.28
CA TYR A 181 -12.76 14.28 10.52
C TYR A 181 -12.59 15.11 9.25
N PHE A 182 -12.92 14.58 8.07
CA PHE A 182 -12.93 15.37 6.84
C PHE A 182 -13.89 16.55 6.95
N LEU A 183 -13.50 17.67 6.34
CA LEU A 183 -14.40 18.78 6.04
C LEU A 183 -15.52 18.33 5.10
N ASN A 184 -16.65 19.02 5.10
CA ASN A 184 -17.65 18.76 4.06
C ASN A 184 -17.05 19.00 2.67
N ARG A 185 -17.60 18.32 1.65
CA ARG A 185 -17.05 18.39 0.30
C ARG A 185 -16.91 19.81 -0.22
N GLU A 186 -17.89 20.67 0.04
CA GLU A 186 -17.89 22.09 -0.35
C GLU A 186 -16.76 22.91 0.29
N ASP A 187 -16.28 22.50 1.47
CA ASP A 187 -15.24 23.18 2.25
C ASP A 187 -13.84 22.60 2.02
N THR A 188 -13.74 21.50 1.25
CA THR A 188 -12.46 20.85 0.94
C THR A 188 -11.57 21.76 0.08
N PRO A 189 -10.27 21.89 0.38
CA PRO A 189 -9.33 22.63 -0.46
C PRO A 189 -9.34 22.15 -1.91
N LYS A 190 -9.01 23.05 -2.84
CA LYS A 190 -8.86 22.70 -4.26
C LYS A 190 -7.39 22.61 -4.63
N ASP A 191 -7.08 21.71 -5.55
CA ASP A 191 -5.75 21.59 -6.13
C ASP A 191 -5.52 22.67 -7.22
N GLU A 192 -4.33 22.66 -7.84
CA GLU A 192 -3.94 23.60 -8.88
C GLU A 192 -4.82 23.51 -10.15
N SER A 193 -5.52 22.40 -10.34
CA SER A 193 -6.48 22.21 -11.44
C SER A 193 -7.89 22.70 -11.13
N GLY A 194 -8.13 23.15 -9.87
CA GLY A 194 -9.43 23.59 -9.39
C GLY A 194 -10.34 22.47 -8.90
N GLU A 195 -9.86 21.23 -8.90
CA GLU A 195 -10.58 20.06 -8.36
C GLU A 195 -10.35 19.92 -6.85
N TYR A 196 -11.29 19.27 -6.14
CA TYR A 196 -11.16 19.05 -4.70
C TYR A 196 -9.97 18.13 -4.37
N ASP A 197 -9.05 18.62 -3.53
CA ASP A 197 -7.88 17.87 -3.06
C ASP A 197 -8.20 17.12 -1.76
N PHE A 198 -8.82 15.96 -1.89
CA PHE A 198 -9.13 15.07 -0.76
C PHE A 198 -7.90 14.38 -0.15
N GLU A 199 -6.76 14.44 -0.79
CA GLU A 199 -5.51 13.89 -0.27
C GLU A 199 -4.71 14.92 0.54
N SER A 200 -5.14 16.19 0.58
CA SER A 200 -4.52 17.24 1.38
C SER A 200 -4.74 17.01 2.88
N LEU A 201 -3.71 17.33 3.68
CA LEU A 201 -3.86 17.39 5.15
C LEU A 201 -4.98 18.35 5.56
N TYR A 202 -5.13 19.47 4.85
CA TYR A 202 -6.13 20.51 5.12
C TYR A 202 -7.54 20.16 4.62
N ALA A 203 -7.74 18.96 4.06
CA ALA A 203 -9.07 18.39 3.88
C ALA A 203 -9.66 17.89 5.21
N LEU A 204 -8.81 17.75 6.25
CA LEU A 204 -9.24 17.45 7.62
C LEU A 204 -9.53 18.74 8.38
N ASP A 205 -10.52 18.67 9.27
CA ASP A 205 -10.79 19.70 10.27
C ASP A 205 -9.80 19.61 11.43
N LEU A 206 -8.57 20.08 11.20
CA LEU A 206 -7.48 19.98 12.17
C LEU A 206 -7.79 20.66 13.51
N PRO A 207 -8.41 21.87 13.56
CA PRO A 207 -8.76 22.49 14.83
C PRO A 207 -9.75 21.66 15.63
N TYR A 208 -10.79 21.13 14.99
CA TYR A 208 -11.78 20.28 15.64
C TYR A 208 -11.15 18.96 16.11
N PHE A 209 -10.39 18.29 15.25
CA PHE A 209 -9.67 17.06 15.61
C PHE A 209 -8.77 17.25 16.83
N ASN A 210 -7.95 18.30 16.85
CA ASN A 210 -7.03 18.56 17.95
C ASN A 210 -7.77 18.92 19.25
N SER A 211 -8.90 19.63 19.17
CA SER A 211 -9.75 19.90 20.33
C SER A 211 -10.31 18.61 20.94
N GLU A 212 -10.83 17.71 20.10
CA GLU A 212 -11.36 16.42 20.56
C GLU A 212 -10.24 15.51 21.10
N LEU A 213 -9.07 15.54 20.48
CA LEU A 213 -7.90 14.80 20.95
C LEU A 213 -7.48 15.24 22.35
N GLN A 214 -7.44 16.54 22.62
CA GLN A 214 -7.10 17.07 23.96
C GLN A 214 -8.14 16.64 25.02
N LYS A 215 -9.43 16.69 24.71
CA LYS A 215 -10.50 16.21 25.60
C LYS A 215 -10.34 14.73 25.93
N LEU A 216 -10.06 13.89 24.92
CA LEU A 216 -9.83 12.46 25.16
C LEU A 216 -8.63 12.21 26.07
N LEU A 217 -7.51 12.91 25.85
CA LEU A 217 -6.31 12.76 26.67
C LEU A 217 -6.49 13.29 28.10
N SER A 218 -7.38 14.28 28.31
CA SER A 218 -7.78 14.73 29.67
C SER A 218 -8.79 13.79 30.34
N GLY A 219 -9.26 12.74 29.64
CA GLY A 219 -10.21 11.76 30.17
C GLY A 219 -11.67 12.20 30.02
N GLU A 220 -11.95 13.23 29.25
CA GLU A 220 -13.32 13.67 28.92
C GLU A 220 -13.95 12.75 27.88
N GLU A 221 -15.28 12.74 27.83
CA GLU A 221 -16.05 12.02 26.81
C GLU A 221 -16.29 12.94 25.61
N ILE A 222 -16.09 12.42 24.39
CA ILE A 222 -16.40 13.13 23.15
C ILE A 222 -17.47 12.40 22.35
N GLU A 223 -18.16 13.11 21.46
CA GLU A 223 -18.98 12.51 20.42
C GLU A 223 -18.20 12.44 19.12
N VAL A 224 -17.89 11.23 18.67
CA VAL A 224 -17.12 11.01 17.44
C VAL A 224 -17.98 11.26 16.22
N PRO A 225 -17.55 12.13 15.28
CA PRO A 225 -18.23 12.32 14.01
C PRO A 225 -18.15 11.04 13.14
N SER A 226 -18.93 11.02 12.08
CA SER A 226 -18.84 10.01 11.02
C SER A 226 -18.93 10.70 9.67
N PHE A 227 -18.01 10.41 8.75
CA PHE A 227 -18.03 10.98 7.41
C PHE A 227 -18.75 10.06 6.43
N ASN A 228 -19.70 10.60 5.69
CA ASN A 228 -20.39 9.87 4.63
C ASN A 228 -19.76 10.23 3.29
N PHE A 229 -19.04 9.28 2.68
CA PHE A 229 -18.32 9.47 1.41
C PHE A 229 -19.24 9.65 0.20
N GLU A 230 -20.47 9.14 0.24
CA GLU A 230 -21.45 9.30 -0.85
C GLU A 230 -21.94 10.73 -0.89
N THR A 231 -22.41 11.25 0.25
CA THR A 231 -22.94 12.61 0.38
C THR A 231 -21.84 13.66 0.51
N GLY A 232 -20.62 13.26 0.94
CA GLY A 232 -19.51 14.16 1.21
C GLY A 232 -19.72 15.04 2.44
N ARG A 233 -20.43 14.53 3.46
CA ARG A 233 -20.78 15.30 4.66
C ARG A 233 -20.45 14.58 5.96
N ARG A 234 -20.03 15.35 6.95
CA ARG A 234 -19.88 14.91 8.32
C ARG A 234 -21.23 14.85 9.01
N VAL A 235 -21.48 13.77 9.75
CA VAL A 235 -22.72 13.56 10.52
C VAL A 235 -22.37 13.06 11.92
N PHE A 236 -23.21 13.39 12.90
CA PHE A 236 -23.11 12.90 14.28
C PHE A 236 -24.20 11.85 14.51
N LYS A 237 -23.78 10.67 14.97
CA LYS A 237 -24.68 9.51 15.20
C LYS A 237 -24.78 9.13 16.67
N GLY A 238 -24.37 10.01 17.57
CA GLY A 238 -24.38 9.78 19.02
C GLY A 238 -23.32 8.78 19.52
N LYS A 239 -22.30 8.44 18.68
CA LYS A 239 -21.22 7.56 19.10
C LYS A 239 -20.29 8.31 20.06
N LYS A 240 -20.27 7.88 21.32
CA LYS A 240 -19.42 8.45 22.35
C LYS A 240 -18.14 7.67 22.55
N LEU A 241 -17.06 8.37 22.86
CA LEU A 241 -15.74 7.80 23.09
C LEU A 241 -15.12 8.44 24.34
N LYS A 242 -14.47 7.61 25.17
CA LYS A 242 -13.76 8.04 26.37
C LYS A 242 -12.55 7.16 26.63
N MET A 243 -11.43 7.76 27.03
CA MET A 243 -10.26 7.04 27.48
C MET A 243 -10.49 6.48 28.88
N GLN A 244 -10.10 5.23 29.12
CA GLN A 244 -10.12 4.56 30.41
C GLN A 244 -8.70 4.42 30.97
N LYS A 245 -8.59 3.94 32.22
CA LYS A 245 -7.30 3.49 32.74
C LYS A 245 -6.80 2.32 31.88
N ASN A 246 -5.50 2.25 31.64
CA ASN A 246 -4.87 1.27 30.77
C ASN A 246 -5.31 1.31 29.30
N SER A 247 -5.73 2.49 28.82
CA SER A 247 -6.08 2.69 27.42
C SER A 247 -4.93 3.30 26.64
N VAL A 248 -4.88 2.94 25.36
CA VAL A 248 -4.09 3.62 24.33
C VAL A 248 -5.02 4.11 23.21
N LEU A 249 -4.83 5.33 22.77
CA LEU A 249 -5.58 5.89 21.64
C LEU A 249 -4.93 5.43 20.33
N VAL A 250 -5.68 4.75 19.47
CA VAL A 250 -5.21 4.26 18.17
C VAL A 250 -5.84 5.08 17.08
N ILE A 251 -5.06 5.95 16.46
CA ILE A 251 -5.50 6.88 15.40
C ILE A 251 -5.01 6.34 14.05
N GLU A 252 -5.94 6.08 13.14
CA GLU A 252 -5.59 5.64 11.79
C GLU A 252 -6.02 6.66 10.73
N GLY A 253 -5.17 6.83 9.72
CA GLY A 253 -5.46 7.66 8.55
C GLY A 253 -4.21 7.96 7.73
N ILE A 254 -4.40 8.46 6.51
CA ILE A 254 -3.28 8.71 5.59
C ILE A 254 -2.29 9.75 6.14
N HIS A 255 -2.75 10.69 6.96
CA HIS A 255 -1.96 11.78 7.53
C HIS A 255 -1.43 11.52 8.95
N ALA A 256 -1.66 10.32 9.52
CA ALA A 256 -1.35 10.07 10.93
C ALA A 256 0.14 10.25 11.30
N LEU A 257 1.07 10.11 10.36
CA LEU A 257 2.50 10.34 10.57
C LEU A 257 2.96 11.76 10.21
N ASN A 258 2.09 12.62 9.69
CA ASN A 258 2.43 14.01 9.45
C ASN A 258 2.61 14.74 10.80
N PRO A 259 3.78 15.34 11.09
CA PRO A 259 4.04 16.01 12.38
C PRO A 259 3.04 17.12 12.70
N GLU A 260 2.51 17.80 11.69
CA GLU A 260 1.56 18.90 11.86
C GLU A 260 0.23 18.42 12.48
N LEU A 261 -0.21 17.20 12.17
CA LEU A 261 -1.46 16.64 12.70
C LEU A 261 -1.50 16.61 14.23
N THR A 262 -0.38 16.27 14.86
CA THR A 262 -0.28 16.07 16.33
C THR A 262 0.85 16.90 16.93
N SER A 263 1.10 18.09 16.39
CA SER A 263 2.18 18.98 16.82
C SER A 263 2.09 19.41 18.30
N MET A 264 0.88 19.41 18.88
CA MET A 264 0.62 19.76 20.27
C MET A 264 0.99 18.64 21.26
N ILE A 265 1.40 17.47 20.81
CA ILE A 265 1.70 16.31 21.64
C ILE A 265 3.18 15.99 21.53
N GLU A 266 3.84 15.78 22.64
CA GLU A 266 5.25 15.39 22.66
C GLU A 266 5.48 14.00 22.06
N ASP A 267 6.61 13.82 21.43
CA ASP A 267 6.94 12.59 20.69
C ASP A 267 7.09 11.36 21.59
N CYS A 268 7.47 11.55 22.84
CA CYS A 268 7.59 10.46 23.82
C CYS A 268 6.26 9.75 24.14
N TYR A 269 5.12 10.41 23.90
CA TYR A 269 3.80 9.82 24.08
C TYR A 269 3.27 9.09 22.84
N LYS A 270 3.99 9.14 21.72
CA LYS A 270 3.57 8.60 20.42
C LYS A 270 4.31 7.32 20.07
N TYR A 271 3.60 6.39 19.44
CA TYR A 271 4.17 5.26 18.71
C TYR A 271 3.65 5.28 17.28
N ARG A 272 4.54 5.38 16.31
CA ARG A 272 4.22 5.61 14.90
C ARG A 272 4.38 4.35 14.08
N ILE A 273 3.36 4.00 13.31
CA ILE A 273 3.35 2.80 12.46
C ILE A 273 3.05 3.20 11.02
N TYR A 274 3.91 2.77 10.12
CA TYR A 274 3.66 2.91 8.68
C TYR A 274 3.24 1.57 8.08
N VAL A 275 2.06 1.55 7.43
CA VAL A 275 1.51 0.36 6.77
C VAL A 275 1.68 0.49 5.26
N SER A 276 2.42 -0.42 4.66
CA SER A 276 2.67 -0.45 3.22
C SER A 276 2.20 -1.76 2.60
N VAL A 277 2.18 -1.83 1.27
CA VAL A 277 1.95 -3.05 0.48
C VAL A 277 3.23 -3.31 -0.31
N LEU A 278 4.25 -3.83 0.34
CA LEU A 278 5.49 -4.17 -0.33
C LEU A 278 5.31 -5.52 -1.02
N THR A 279 4.91 -5.48 -2.29
CA THR A 279 4.77 -6.69 -3.10
C THR A 279 6.15 -7.29 -3.32
N SER A 280 6.46 -8.34 -2.58
CA SER A 280 7.76 -9.01 -2.66
C SER A 280 7.81 -10.06 -3.76
N ILE A 281 6.67 -10.68 -4.09
CA ILE A 281 6.59 -11.64 -5.19
C ILE A 281 6.73 -10.91 -6.53
N SER A 282 7.60 -11.40 -7.38
CA SER A 282 7.83 -10.91 -8.73
C SER A 282 7.10 -11.79 -9.76
N LEU A 283 6.86 -11.30 -10.96
CA LEU A 283 6.39 -12.16 -12.05
C LEU A 283 7.46 -13.18 -12.41
N ASP A 284 8.69 -12.73 -12.57
CA ASP A 284 9.89 -13.50 -12.76
C ASP A 284 11.11 -12.71 -12.23
N ASN A 285 12.33 -13.22 -12.38
CA ASN A 285 13.54 -12.59 -11.82
C ASN A 285 13.90 -11.22 -12.43
N HIS A 286 13.23 -10.79 -13.51
CA HIS A 286 13.47 -9.52 -14.19
C HIS A 286 12.25 -8.59 -14.18
N ASN A 287 11.08 -9.11 -13.90
CA ASN A 287 9.81 -8.37 -13.95
C ASN A 287 9.15 -8.36 -12.55
N TRP A 288 9.37 -7.32 -11.82
CA TRP A 288 8.76 -7.10 -10.52
C TRP A 288 7.34 -6.51 -10.67
N ILE A 289 6.54 -6.64 -9.64
CA ILE A 289 5.18 -6.10 -9.60
C ILE A 289 5.22 -4.80 -8.77
N PRO A 290 4.92 -3.64 -9.38
CA PRO A 290 4.92 -2.39 -8.65
C PRO A 290 3.93 -2.39 -7.48
N THR A 291 4.37 -1.91 -6.32
CA THR A 291 3.51 -1.70 -5.15
C THR A 291 2.27 -0.85 -5.49
N THR A 292 2.44 0.10 -6.39
CA THR A 292 1.35 0.95 -6.89
C THR A 292 0.27 0.17 -7.60
N ASP A 293 0.64 -0.86 -8.36
CA ASP A 293 -0.31 -1.68 -9.13
C ASP A 293 -1.14 -2.55 -8.21
N ASN A 294 -0.52 -3.19 -7.22
CA ASN A 294 -1.23 -3.96 -6.21
C ASN A 294 -2.22 -3.07 -5.45
N ARG A 295 -1.80 -1.86 -5.03
CA ARG A 295 -2.70 -0.91 -4.36
C ARG A 295 -3.83 -0.40 -5.27
N LEU A 296 -3.55 -0.19 -6.54
CA LEU A 296 -4.57 0.21 -7.51
C LEU A 296 -5.63 -0.88 -7.67
N LEU A 297 -5.23 -2.16 -7.77
CA LEU A 297 -6.16 -3.29 -7.80
C LEU A 297 -7.02 -3.36 -6.54
N ARG A 298 -6.40 -3.28 -5.36
CA ARG A 298 -7.12 -3.24 -4.08
C ARG A 298 -8.12 -2.07 -4.04
N ARG A 299 -7.73 -0.90 -4.57
CA ARG A 299 -8.59 0.28 -4.61
C ARG A 299 -9.76 0.10 -5.58
N ILE A 300 -9.52 -0.42 -6.77
CA ILE A 300 -10.57 -0.70 -7.76
C ILE A 300 -11.64 -1.63 -7.16
N ILE A 301 -11.23 -2.74 -6.57
CA ILE A 301 -12.14 -3.70 -5.95
C ILE A 301 -12.93 -3.06 -4.79
N ARG A 302 -12.24 -2.34 -3.90
CA ARG A 302 -12.88 -1.66 -2.77
C ARG A 302 -13.87 -0.58 -3.22
N ASP A 303 -13.46 0.28 -4.14
CA ASP A 303 -14.27 1.41 -4.58
C ASP A 303 -15.50 0.92 -5.37
N TYR A 304 -15.35 -0.15 -6.15
CA TYR A 304 -16.46 -0.81 -6.83
C TYR A 304 -17.49 -1.40 -5.85
N ARG A 305 -17.00 -2.15 -4.83
CA ARG A 305 -17.88 -2.86 -3.89
C ARG A 305 -18.56 -1.96 -2.85
N PHE A 306 -17.86 -0.92 -2.41
CA PHE A 306 -18.26 -0.18 -1.20
C PHE A 306 -18.46 1.31 -1.40
N ARG A 307 -18.12 1.87 -2.55
CA ARG A 307 -18.17 3.31 -2.82
C ARG A 307 -18.92 3.67 -4.09
N GLY A 308 -19.39 2.69 -4.86
CA GLY A 308 -20.16 2.89 -6.08
C GLY A 308 -19.38 3.49 -7.24
N TYR A 309 -18.04 3.41 -7.24
CA TYR A 309 -17.19 3.86 -8.35
C TYR A 309 -16.85 2.71 -9.29
N SER A 310 -16.87 2.99 -10.60
CA SER A 310 -16.39 2.06 -11.61
C SER A 310 -14.84 1.93 -11.59
N ALA A 311 -14.31 0.89 -12.25
CA ALA A 311 -12.86 0.77 -12.48
C ALA A 311 -12.32 1.99 -13.23
N ARG A 312 -13.04 2.46 -14.27
CA ARG A 312 -12.73 3.65 -15.02
C ARG A 312 -12.56 4.88 -14.11
N ASP A 313 -13.54 5.17 -13.25
CA ASP A 313 -13.49 6.34 -12.36
C ASP A 313 -12.33 6.24 -11.37
N THR A 314 -12.04 5.04 -10.88
CA THR A 314 -10.92 4.80 -9.96
C THR A 314 -9.57 4.99 -10.64
N ILE A 315 -9.41 4.49 -11.87
CA ILE A 315 -8.18 4.68 -12.67
C ILE A 315 -7.99 6.15 -13.01
N ALA A 316 -9.05 6.86 -13.45
CA ALA A 316 -9.00 8.28 -13.77
C ALA A 316 -8.51 9.14 -12.58
N ARG A 317 -8.91 8.78 -11.34
CA ARG A 317 -8.50 9.49 -10.11
C ARG A 317 -7.13 9.10 -9.60
N TRP A 318 -6.57 7.98 -10.04
CA TRP A 318 -5.32 7.44 -9.49
C TRP A 318 -4.13 8.42 -9.56
N PRO A 319 -3.91 9.18 -10.65
CA PRO A 319 -2.84 10.17 -10.70
C PRO A 319 -2.94 11.25 -9.62
N SER A 320 -4.15 11.72 -9.29
CA SER A 320 -4.37 12.68 -8.20
C SER A 320 -4.01 12.09 -6.84
N VAL A 321 -4.44 10.84 -6.57
CA VAL A 321 -4.07 10.11 -5.35
C VAL A 321 -2.54 10.02 -5.23
N ARG A 322 -1.85 9.67 -6.31
CA ARG A 322 -0.38 9.57 -6.32
C ARG A 322 0.30 10.90 -6.01
N ARG A 323 -0.17 12.02 -6.58
CA ARG A 323 0.36 13.35 -6.23
C ARG A 323 0.19 13.68 -4.75
N GLY A 324 -0.98 13.36 -4.18
CA GLY A 324 -1.22 13.54 -2.75
C GLY A 324 -0.31 12.68 -1.87
N GLU A 325 -0.08 11.43 -2.24
CA GLU A 325 0.84 10.53 -1.53
C GLU A 325 2.28 11.05 -1.55
N ASP A 326 2.77 11.49 -2.70
CA ASP A 326 4.11 12.05 -2.87
C ASP A 326 4.31 13.32 -2.02
N LYS A 327 3.26 14.14 -1.87
CA LYS A 327 3.30 15.40 -1.11
C LYS A 327 3.09 15.22 0.40
N TRP A 328 2.14 14.35 0.80
CA TRP A 328 1.61 14.36 2.16
C TRP A 328 1.87 13.09 2.96
N ILE A 329 2.33 11.99 2.34
CA ILE A 329 2.45 10.68 3.01
C ILE A 329 3.89 10.18 2.98
N PHE A 330 4.49 10.02 1.80
CA PHE A 330 5.82 9.45 1.65
C PHE A 330 6.95 10.23 2.33
N PRO A 331 6.92 11.57 2.41
CA PRO A 331 7.95 12.32 3.14
C PRO A 331 8.05 11.93 4.61
N TYR A 332 6.98 11.39 5.21
CA TYR A 332 6.92 11.08 6.63
C TYR A 332 7.03 9.59 6.96
N GLN A 333 7.15 8.71 5.97
CA GLN A 333 7.13 7.26 6.20
C GLN A 333 8.30 6.77 7.06
N GLU A 334 9.49 7.33 6.92
CA GLU A 334 10.67 6.97 7.72
C GLU A 334 10.61 7.50 9.17
N ASN A 335 9.63 8.36 9.51
CA ASN A 335 9.36 8.78 10.89
C ASN A 335 8.70 7.67 11.74
N ALA A 336 8.27 6.57 11.12
CA ALA A 336 7.65 5.46 11.83
C ALA A 336 8.60 4.77 12.81
N ASP A 337 8.09 4.38 13.99
CA ASP A 337 8.79 3.51 14.94
C ASP A 337 8.79 2.07 14.43
N ALA A 338 7.70 1.64 13.80
CA ALA A 338 7.56 0.33 13.16
C ALA A 338 6.97 0.46 11.76
N MET A 339 7.33 -0.47 10.87
CA MET A 339 6.72 -0.61 9.55
C MET A 339 6.08 -1.98 9.42
N PHE A 340 4.89 -2.03 8.82
CA PHE A 340 4.15 -3.25 8.58
C PHE A 340 3.90 -3.44 7.09
N ASN A 341 4.28 -4.61 6.56
CA ASN A 341 3.94 -4.99 5.20
C ASN A 341 2.63 -5.78 5.17
N SER A 342 1.61 -5.21 4.56
CA SER A 342 0.28 -5.83 4.44
C SER A 342 0.11 -6.73 3.22
N ALA A 343 1.13 -6.88 2.37
CA ALA A 343 1.08 -7.76 1.21
C ALA A 343 1.12 -9.23 1.63
N MET A 344 0.28 -10.05 0.98
CA MET A 344 0.27 -11.50 1.13
C MET A 344 0.91 -12.16 -0.08
N LEU A 345 1.59 -13.29 0.10
CA LEU A 345 2.24 -14.01 -1.01
C LEU A 345 1.24 -14.47 -2.08
N TYR A 346 0.03 -14.83 -1.68
CA TYR A 346 -1.04 -15.33 -2.56
C TYR A 346 -2.01 -14.24 -3.04
N GLU A 347 -1.78 -12.99 -2.64
CA GLU A 347 -2.76 -11.91 -2.79
C GLU A 347 -3.19 -11.67 -4.23
N LEU A 348 -2.25 -11.65 -5.16
CA LEU A 348 -2.56 -11.39 -6.58
C LEU A 348 -3.48 -12.46 -7.16
N ALA A 349 -3.27 -13.73 -6.79
CA ALA A 349 -4.17 -14.82 -7.19
C ALA A 349 -5.59 -14.63 -6.64
N ALA A 350 -5.72 -14.14 -5.39
CA ALA A 350 -7.01 -13.83 -4.80
C ALA A 350 -7.67 -12.60 -5.43
N LEU A 351 -6.91 -11.52 -5.68
CA LEU A 351 -7.40 -10.29 -6.29
C LEU A 351 -7.82 -10.49 -7.76
N ARG A 352 -7.16 -11.39 -8.48
CA ARG A 352 -7.46 -11.69 -9.88
C ARG A 352 -8.95 -11.95 -10.10
N LYS A 353 -9.52 -12.88 -9.34
CA LYS A 353 -10.93 -13.30 -9.46
C LYS A 353 -11.91 -12.13 -9.38
N GLU A 354 -11.57 -11.14 -8.54
CA GLU A 354 -12.42 -9.98 -8.31
C GLU A 354 -12.12 -8.84 -9.31
N ALA A 355 -10.86 -8.65 -9.66
CA ALA A 355 -10.42 -7.54 -10.50
C ALA A 355 -10.71 -7.76 -11.98
N GLU A 356 -10.56 -9.00 -12.50
CA GLU A 356 -10.75 -9.28 -13.93
C GLU A 356 -12.13 -8.84 -14.47
N PRO A 357 -13.28 -9.20 -13.86
CA PRO A 357 -14.57 -8.75 -14.36
C PRO A 357 -14.74 -7.23 -14.28
N ILE A 358 -14.29 -6.61 -13.19
CA ILE A 358 -14.42 -5.15 -12.97
C ILE A 358 -13.58 -4.36 -13.98
N LEU A 359 -12.34 -4.80 -14.23
CA LEU A 359 -11.46 -4.19 -15.24
C LEU A 359 -11.99 -4.41 -16.67
N GLY A 360 -12.66 -5.54 -16.92
CA GLY A 360 -13.29 -5.86 -18.20
C GLY A 360 -14.46 -4.96 -18.58
N GLU A 361 -15.03 -4.21 -17.63
CA GLU A 361 -16.09 -3.23 -17.89
C GLU A 361 -15.56 -1.93 -18.54
N VAL A 362 -14.23 -1.68 -18.49
CA VAL A 362 -13.62 -0.48 -19.10
C VAL A 362 -13.59 -0.66 -20.61
N ARG A 363 -14.29 0.21 -21.33
CA ARG A 363 -14.45 0.10 -22.80
C ARG A 363 -13.17 0.48 -23.52
N GLU A 364 -12.97 -0.07 -24.71
CA GLU A 364 -11.82 0.22 -25.58
C GLU A 364 -11.68 1.71 -25.95
N CYS A 365 -12.80 2.45 -26.01
CA CYS A 365 -12.80 3.87 -26.30
C CYS A 365 -12.52 4.78 -25.10
N ASP A 366 -12.50 4.23 -23.88
CA ASP A 366 -12.21 5.02 -22.68
C ASP A 366 -10.70 5.29 -22.53
N PRO A 367 -10.28 6.50 -22.14
CA PRO A 367 -8.86 6.83 -21.97
C PRO A 367 -8.14 5.91 -20.97
N GLU A 368 -8.86 5.37 -19.99
CA GLU A 368 -8.38 4.49 -18.94
C GLU A 368 -8.18 3.04 -19.40
N ASN A 369 -8.61 2.71 -20.62
CA ASN A 369 -8.53 1.34 -21.15
C ASN A 369 -7.10 0.81 -21.21
N ALA A 370 -6.13 1.65 -21.61
CA ALA A 370 -4.72 1.25 -21.67
C ALA A 370 -4.20 0.75 -20.31
N GLU A 371 -4.57 1.43 -19.23
CA GLU A 371 -4.17 1.06 -17.88
C GLU A 371 -4.95 -0.19 -17.40
N ALA A 372 -6.25 -0.27 -17.64
CA ALA A 372 -7.05 -1.45 -17.35
C ALA A 372 -6.50 -2.70 -18.05
N TYR A 373 -6.17 -2.57 -19.36
CA TYR A 373 -5.57 -3.65 -20.13
C TYR A 373 -4.19 -4.06 -19.62
N ARG A 374 -3.35 -3.09 -19.19
CA ARG A 374 -2.04 -3.34 -18.59
C ARG A 374 -2.17 -4.16 -17.30
N LEU A 375 -3.12 -3.79 -16.43
CA LEU A 375 -3.41 -4.54 -15.19
C LEU A 375 -3.94 -5.94 -15.48
N LEU A 376 -4.83 -6.10 -16.45
CA LEU A 376 -5.33 -7.41 -16.87
C LEU A 376 -4.22 -8.31 -17.41
N ARG A 377 -3.24 -7.75 -18.12
CA ARG A 377 -2.15 -8.54 -18.69
C ARG A 377 -1.32 -9.25 -17.63
N PHE A 378 -0.94 -8.58 -16.56
CA PHE A 378 -0.14 -9.24 -15.54
C PHE A 378 -0.97 -10.16 -14.63
N LEU A 379 -2.26 -9.91 -14.46
CA LEU A 379 -3.16 -10.81 -13.72
C LEU A 379 -3.40 -12.15 -14.43
N ARG A 380 -3.12 -12.24 -15.72
CA ARG A 380 -3.30 -13.49 -16.50
C ARG A 380 -2.26 -14.56 -16.19
N TYR A 381 -1.17 -14.20 -15.57
CA TYR A 381 -0.13 -15.14 -15.15
C TYR A 381 -0.44 -15.71 -13.77
#